data_30c40e4db8eb2b86aac72334ae4c6ffd
#
_entry.id   30c40e4db8eb2b86aac72334ae4c6ffd
#
_cell.length_a   1.000
_cell.length_b   1.000
_cell.length_c   1.000
_cell.angle_alpha   90.00
_cell.angle_beta   90.00
_cell.angle_gamma   90.00
#
_symmetry.space_group_name_H-M   'P 1'
#
loop_
_entity.id
_entity.type
_entity.pdbx_description
1 polymer ?
#
loop_
_entity_poly.entity_id
_entity_poly.type
_entity_poly.pdbx_seq_one_letter_code
_entity_poly.pdbx_strand_id
1 'polypeptide(L)'
;MSKSLAAAVLATLSLVAASSVMAEETPWLVRVRAVHLDTADKSDPVGGVGASDRLTVSNKTIPEFDVSYFFSPNLAAELVLTYPQKHDVSLDGTKIGTFKHLPPTLLLQYHFVNSTQFKPYLGAGVNYTTMSKVDLLGGKGGLEHDSFGLALQAGVDYAIDKKWSLNFDVKKVQIRSDVFISGAKVSRVKVDPLMVGVGVGYRF
;
A
#
# COMPACT_ATOMS: atom_id res chain seq x y z
N MET A 1 -21.34 16.57 -4.73
CA MET A 1 -20.18 17.36 -5.19
C MET A 1 -18.91 16.55 -4.91
N SER A 2 -18.53 15.56 -5.73
CA SER A 2 -17.32 14.77 -5.52
C SER A 2 -16.76 14.10 -6.79
N LYS A 3 -16.89 14.72 -7.95
CA LYS A 3 -16.37 14.17 -9.23
C LYS A 3 -15.12 14.90 -9.74
N SER A 4 -14.61 15.89 -9.05
CA SER A 4 -13.58 16.82 -9.57
C SER A 4 -12.14 16.56 -9.11
N LEU A 5 -11.90 15.71 -8.08
CA LEU A 5 -10.54 15.47 -7.58
C LEU A 5 -9.77 14.38 -8.33
N ALA A 6 -10.45 13.41 -8.93
CA ALA A 6 -9.79 12.33 -9.67
C ALA A 6 -9.22 12.79 -11.04
N ALA A 7 -9.77 13.84 -11.62
CA ALA A 7 -9.32 14.38 -12.91
C ALA A 7 -8.08 15.28 -12.79
N ALA A 8 -7.82 15.86 -11.63
CA ALA A 8 -6.69 16.77 -11.43
C ALA A 8 -5.33 16.06 -11.29
N VAL A 9 -5.32 14.80 -10.87
CA VAL A 9 -4.07 14.02 -10.69
C VAL A 9 -3.55 13.48 -12.03
N LEU A 10 -4.41 13.21 -13.00
CA LEU A 10 -3.98 12.74 -14.34
C LEU A 10 -3.44 13.87 -15.23
N ALA A 11 -3.84 15.12 -15.01
CA ALA A 11 -3.46 16.25 -15.87
C ALA A 11 -2.05 16.79 -15.57
N THR A 12 -1.47 16.50 -14.43
CA THR A 12 -0.12 16.96 -14.04
C THR A 12 1.02 16.04 -14.48
N LEU A 13 0.72 14.80 -14.91
CA LEU A 13 1.75 13.88 -15.40
C LEU A 13 2.19 14.14 -16.86
N SER A 14 1.48 14.95 -17.62
CA SER A 14 1.75 15.18 -19.03
C SER A 14 2.73 16.31 -19.34
N LEU A 15 3.30 17.00 -18.35
CA LEU A 15 4.17 18.17 -18.56
C LEU A 15 5.68 17.93 -18.36
N VAL A 16 6.14 16.69 -18.22
CA VAL A 16 7.58 16.40 -18.02
C VAL A 16 8.24 15.72 -19.24
N ALA A 17 7.57 15.67 -20.39
CA ALA A 17 8.06 14.95 -21.56
C ALA A 17 8.65 15.86 -22.64
N ALA A 18 9.48 16.87 -22.29
CA ALA A 18 10.24 17.60 -23.30
C ALA A 18 11.50 18.26 -22.72
N SER A 19 12.54 17.49 -22.51
CA SER A 19 13.92 17.96 -22.62
C SER A 19 14.86 16.79 -22.85
N SER A 20 15.06 16.48 -24.10
CA SER A 20 16.15 15.64 -24.58
C SER A 20 17.41 16.48 -24.64
N VAL A 21 18.35 16.27 -23.70
CA VAL A 21 19.80 16.50 -23.93
C VAL A 21 20.58 15.76 -22.84
N MET A 22 21.53 14.89 -23.30
CA MET A 22 22.54 14.17 -22.54
C MET A 22 21.97 13.11 -21.55
N ALA A 23 22.41 11.87 -21.74
CA ALA A 23 21.99 10.71 -20.97
C ALA A 23 22.58 10.71 -19.54
N GLU A 24 22.19 11.66 -18.73
CA GLU A 24 22.26 11.59 -17.28
C GLU A 24 21.05 10.75 -16.84
N GLU A 25 21.30 9.65 -16.13
CA GLU A 25 20.19 8.85 -15.57
C GLU A 25 19.31 9.79 -14.77
N THR A 26 18.04 9.90 -15.19
CA THR A 26 17.12 10.78 -14.47
C THR A 26 16.89 10.24 -13.06
N PRO A 27 16.60 11.08 -12.07
CA PRO A 27 16.36 10.63 -10.70
C PRO A 27 15.04 9.88 -10.53
N TRP A 28 14.25 9.70 -11.60
CA TRP A 28 12.91 9.11 -11.53
C TRP A 28 12.89 7.64 -11.94
N LEU A 29 12.29 6.84 -11.09
CA LEU A 29 11.99 5.43 -11.35
C LEU A 29 10.49 5.20 -11.08
N VAL A 30 9.82 4.55 -12.04
CA VAL A 30 8.41 4.15 -11.92
C VAL A 30 8.34 2.64 -11.94
N ARG A 31 7.53 2.06 -11.06
CA ARG A 31 7.27 0.60 -11.05
C ARG A 31 5.78 0.32 -11.11
N VAL A 32 5.45 -0.80 -11.77
CA VAL A 32 4.11 -1.40 -11.75
C VAL A 32 4.26 -2.82 -11.26
N ARG A 33 3.49 -3.19 -10.24
CA ARG A 33 3.56 -4.50 -9.57
C ARG A 33 2.20 -5.17 -9.50
N ALA A 34 2.20 -6.50 -9.53
CA ALA A 34 1.12 -7.31 -8.98
C ALA A 34 1.50 -7.67 -7.55
N VAL A 35 0.68 -7.29 -6.58
CA VAL A 35 0.98 -7.43 -5.15
C VAL A 35 -0.07 -8.32 -4.50
N HIS A 36 0.37 -9.40 -3.85
CA HIS A 36 -0.48 -10.19 -2.96
C HIS A 36 -0.44 -9.57 -1.56
N LEU A 37 -1.62 -9.23 -1.06
CA LEU A 37 -1.85 -8.64 0.25
C LEU A 37 -2.39 -9.74 1.15
N ASP A 38 -1.60 -10.16 2.13
CA ASP A 38 -1.95 -11.14 3.17
C ASP A 38 -2.20 -10.41 4.48
N THR A 39 -3.44 -10.41 4.94
CA THR A 39 -3.87 -9.70 6.15
C THR A 39 -3.43 -10.47 7.40
N ALA A 40 -3.22 -9.76 8.50
CA ALA A 40 -2.76 -10.38 9.74
C ALA A 40 -3.82 -11.23 10.43
N ASP A 41 -5.10 -11.07 10.06
CA ASP A 41 -6.26 -11.75 10.69
C ASP A 41 -6.27 -11.60 12.22
N LYS A 42 -6.01 -10.38 12.68
CA LYS A 42 -5.89 -10.03 14.10
C LYS A 42 -6.98 -9.03 14.51
N SER A 43 -7.56 -9.25 15.68
CA SER A 43 -8.47 -8.29 16.28
C SER A 43 -8.44 -8.37 17.80
N ASP A 44 -8.84 -7.27 18.45
CA ASP A 44 -9.10 -7.30 19.89
C ASP A 44 -10.40 -8.07 20.16
N PRO A 45 -10.64 -8.56 21.39
CA PRO A 45 -11.89 -9.23 21.75
C PRO A 45 -13.12 -8.38 21.43
N VAL A 46 -14.14 -8.98 20.83
CA VAL A 46 -15.40 -8.29 20.50
C VAL A 46 -16.19 -8.01 21.79
N GLY A 47 -16.52 -6.76 22.02
CA GLY A 47 -17.15 -6.32 23.29
C GLY A 47 -16.19 -6.29 24.50
N GLY A 48 -14.88 -6.43 24.27
CA GLY A 48 -13.86 -6.40 25.33
C GLY A 48 -13.76 -7.69 26.14
N VAL A 49 -14.50 -8.73 25.76
CA VAL A 49 -14.54 -10.02 26.48
C VAL A 49 -14.40 -11.21 25.51
N GLY A 50 -13.83 -12.30 25.99
CA GLY A 50 -13.67 -13.55 25.26
C GLY A 50 -12.40 -13.58 24.40
N ALA A 51 -12.41 -14.40 23.34
CA ALA A 51 -11.26 -14.61 22.48
C ALA A 51 -10.98 -13.39 21.59
N SER A 52 -9.70 -13.09 21.35
CA SER A 52 -9.22 -12.19 20.30
C SER A 52 -9.25 -12.88 18.93
N ASP A 53 -8.91 -12.12 17.88
CA ASP A 53 -8.68 -12.63 16.52
C ASP A 53 -9.91 -13.29 15.85
N ARG A 54 -11.11 -12.88 16.30
CA ARG A 54 -12.38 -13.37 15.74
C ARG A 54 -12.80 -12.61 14.47
N LEU A 55 -12.33 -11.36 14.33
CA LEU A 55 -12.56 -10.55 13.12
C LEU A 55 -11.40 -10.73 12.16
N THR A 56 -11.70 -11.14 10.94
CA THR A 56 -10.73 -11.35 9.86
C THR A 56 -11.08 -10.53 8.64
N VAL A 57 -10.07 -10.22 7.82
CA VAL A 57 -10.19 -9.41 6.60
C VAL A 57 -9.63 -10.22 5.43
N SER A 58 -10.34 -10.26 4.30
CA SER A 58 -9.96 -11.08 3.15
C SER A 58 -8.63 -10.66 2.53
N ASN A 59 -7.78 -11.64 2.19
CA ASN A 59 -6.59 -11.47 1.37
C ASN A 59 -6.94 -11.06 -0.06
N LYS A 60 -5.99 -10.44 -0.78
CA LYS A 60 -6.24 -9.97 -2.13
C LYS A 60 -4.97 -9.80 -2.94
N THR A 61 -5.05 -10.04 -4.26
CA THR A 61 -4.02 -9.62 -5.21
C THR A 61 -4.49 -8.35 -5.92
N ILE A 62 -3.63 -7.35 -5.95
CA ILE A 62 -3.94 -6.00 -6.44
C ILE A 62 -2.82 -5.48 -7.34
N PRO A 63 -3.11 -4.62 -8.32
CA PRO A 63 -2.10 -3.82 -8.97
C PRO A 63 -1.64 -2.68 -8.04
N GLU A 64 -0.36 -2.43 -8.05
CA GLU A 64 0.30 -1.34 -7.33
C GLU A 64 1.13 -0.55 -8.34
N PHE A 65 1.16 0.75 -8.16
CA PHE A 65 1.96 1.69 -8.92
C PHE A 65 2.79 2.51 -7.96
N ASP A 66 4.09 2.65 -8.22
CA ASP A 66 4.94 3.51 -7.42
C ASP A 66 5.82 4.42 -8.26
N VAL A 67 6.19 5.54 -7.66
CA VAL A 67 7.12 6.51 -8.19
C VAL A 67 8.20 6.75 -7.16
N SER A 68 9.46 6.53 -7.55
CA SER A 68 10.63 6.78 -6.73
C SER A 68 11.42 7.96 -7.29
N TYR A 69 11.86 8.86 -6.41
CA TYR A 69 12.78 9.94 -6.71
C TYR A 69 14.09 9.74 -5.98
N PHE A 70 15.19 9.62 -6.72
CA PHE A 70 16.52 9.41 -6.17
C PHE A 70 17.19 10.75 -5.85
N PHE A 71 17.46 11.01 -4.58
CA PHE A 71 18.26 12.15 -4.11
C PHE A 71 19.76 11.91 -4.32
N SER A 72 20.15 10.63 -4.32
CA SER A 72 21.50 10.15 -4.58
C SER A 72 21.44 8.71 -5.11
N PRO A 73 22.52 8.11 -5.58
CA PRO A 73 22.52 6.71 -6.02
C PRO A 73 22.01 5.72 -4.95
N ASN A 74 22.13 6.08 -3.66
CA ASN A 74 21.75 5.21 -2.54
C ASN A 74 20.43 5.59 -1.88
N LEU A 75 19.94 6.81 -2.06
CA LEU A 75 18.79 7.32 -1.29
C LEU A 75 17.67 7.76 -2.21
N ALA A 76 16.48 7.20 -2.01
CA ALA A 76 15.27 7.56 -2.76
C ALA A 76 14.06 7.73 -1.83
N ALA A 77 13.12 8.58 -2.24
CA ALA A 77 11.76 8.57 -1.71
C ALA A 77 10.84 7.82 -2.70
N GLU A 78 10.01 6.92 -2.19
CA GLU A 78 9.01 6.19 -2.97
C GLU A 78 7.61 6.54 -2.49
N LEU A 79 6.74 6.92 -3.42
CA LEU A 79 5.31 7.05 -3.19
C LEU A 79 4.59 5.86 -3.82
N VAL A 80 3.97 5.04 -2.97
CA VAL A 80 3.20 3.86 -3.39
C VAL A 80 1.73 4.21 -3.46
N LEU A 81 1.10 3.87 -4.58
CA LEU A 81 -0.29 4.14 -4.89
C LEU A 81 -1.00 2.88 -5.39
N THR A 82 -2.29 2.81 -5.12
CA THR A 82 -3.21 1.80 -5.66
C THR A 82 -4.60 2.40 -5.82
N TYR A 83 -5.57 1.62 -6.27
CA TYR A 83 -6.98 2.05 -6.26
C TYR A 83 -7.69 1.54 -4.98
N PRO A 84 -8.87 2.11 -4.60
CA PRO A 84 -9.60 1.67 -3.41
C PRO A 84 -9.95 0.18 -3.46
N GLN A 85 -9.37 -0.61 -2.54
CA GLN A 85 -9.53 -2.05 -2.44
C GLN A 85 -10.74 -2.41 -1.60
N LYS A 86 -11.63 -3.29 -2.13
CA LYS A 86 -12.78 -3.81 -1.38
C LYS A 86 -12.36 -5.10 -0.69
N HIS A 87 -12.60 -5.18 0.63
CA HIS A 87 -12.38 -6.37 1.45
C HIS A 87 -13.66 -6.86 2.08
N ASP A 88 -13.72 -8.16 2.28
CA ASP A 88 -14.73 -8.81 3.09
C ASP A 88 -14.27 -8.84 4.55
N VAL A 89 -15.19 -8.62 5.48
CA VAL A 89 -14.97 -8.78 6.92
C VAL A 89 -15.78 -9.97 7.40
N SER A 90 -15.14 -10.84 8.15
CA SER A 90 -15.79 -12.02 8.73
C SER A 90 -15.63 -12.03 10.25
N LEU A 91 -16.63 -12.55 10.94
CA LEU A 91 -16.63 -12.85 12.37
C LEU A 91 -16.80 -14.36 12.53
N ASP A 92 -15.81 -15.02 13.16
CA ASP A 92 -15.78 -16.47 13.32
C ASP A 92 -15.99 -17.22 12.00
N GLY A 93 -15.37 -16.73 10.92
CA GLY A 93 -15.50 -17.30 9.57
C GLY A 93 -16.77 -16.93 8.82
N THR A 94 -17.76 -16.32 9.47
CA THR A 94 -19.00 -15.86 8.82
C THR A 94 -18.83 -14.42 8.35
N LYS A 95 -19.05 -14.17 7.04
CA LYS A 95 -19.01 -12.83 6.48
C LYS A 95 -20.09 -11.94 7.09
N ILE A 96 -19.68 -10.81 7.66
CA ILE A 96 -20.55 -9.82 8.29
C ILE A 96 -20.63 -8.51 7.50
N GLY A 97 -19.84 -8.34 6.45
CA GLY A 97 -19.90 -7.16 5.61
C GLY A 97 -18.65 -6.90 4.78
N THR A 98 -18.54 -5.67 4.31
CA THR A 98 -17.43 -5.22 3.44
C THR A 98 -17.03 -3.79 3.75
N PHE A 99 -15.80 -3.43 3.38
CA PHE A 99 -15.33 -2.04 3.32
C PHE A 99 -14.36 -1.85 2.16
N LYS A 100 -14.07 -0.59 1.83
CA LYS A 100 -12.98 -0.24 0.92
C LYS A 100 -11.91 0.53 1.67
N HIS A 101 -10.63 0.26 1.36
CA HIS A 101 -9.52 1.06 1.83
C HIS A 101 -8.62 1.54 0.67
N LEU A 102 -7.99 2.66 0.86
CA LEU A 102 -6.97 3.23 -0.02
C LEU A 102 -5.74 3.58 0.84
N PRO A 103 -4.63 2.84 0.75
CA PRO A 103 -3.46 2.98 1.61
C PRO A 103 -2.26 3.63 0.90
N PRO A 104 -2.25 4.91 0.53
CA PRO A 104 -1.03 5.54 0.07
C PRO A 104 0.07 5.41 1.12
N THR A 105 1.28 5.09 0.65
CA THR A 105 2.43 4.85 1.51
C THR A 105 3.62 5.64 0.98
N LEU A 106 4.27 6.39 1.86
CA LEU A 106 5.49 7.13 1.56
C LEU A 106 6.66 6.46 2.28
N LEU A 107 7.68 6.07 1.53
CA LEU A 107 8.85 5.35 2.01
C LEU A 107 10.12 6.13 1.68
N LEU A 108 11.08 6.10 2.58
CA LEU A 108 12.47 6.44 2.31
C LEU A 108 13.22 5.12 2.10
N GLN A 109 13.86 4.97 0.94
CA GLN A 109 14.57 3.76 0.53
C GLN A 109 16.08 3.99 0.55
N TYR A 110 16.82 3.01 1.03
CA TYR A 110 18.25 2.90 0.88
C TYR A 110 18.59 1.79 -0.11
N HIS A 111 19.19 2.14 -1.24
CA HIS A 111 19.63 1.23 -2.29
C HIS A 111 21.11 0.88 -2.12
N PHE A 112 21.41 -0.42 -2.10
CA PHE A 112 22.80 -0.91 -2.01
C PHE A 112 23.44 -0.90 -3.40
N VAL A 113 24.18 0.15 -3.68
CA VAL A 113 24.87 0.30 -4.96
C VAL A 113 25.98 -0.74 -5.08
N ASN A 114 25.98 -1.49 -6.16
CA ASN A 114 26.99 -2.51 -6.48
C ASN A 114 27.15 -2.63 -8.00
N SER A 115 28.14 -3.41 -8.46
CA SER A 115 28.42 -3.62 -9.89
C SER A 115 27.57 -4.74 -10.54
N THR A 116 26.72 -5.43 -9.78
CA THR A 116 25.90 -6.52 -10.30
C THR A 116 24.58 -5.99 -10.85
N GLN A 117 23.83 -6.86 -11.57
CA GLN A 117 22.48 -6.55 -12.01
C GLN A 117 21.46 -6.54 -10.86
N PHE A 118 21.75 -7.18 -9.73
CA PHE A 118 20.90 -7.19 -8.55
C PHE A 118 21.12 -5.93 -7.71
N LYS A 119 20.08 -5.12 -7.56
CA LYS A 119 20.06 -3.86 -6.81
C LYS A 119 19.12 -4.00 -5.61
N PRO A 120 19.56 -4.57 -4.49
CA PRO A 120 18.73 -4.68 -3.31
C PRO A 120 18.50 -3.33 -2.65
N TYR A 121 17.37 -3.20 -1.96
CA TYR A 121 17.02 -2.01 -1.20
C TYR A 121 16.24 -2.36 0.06
N LEU A 122 16.30 -1.45 1.02
CA LEU A 122 15.47 -1.46 2.23
C LEU A 122 14.74 -0.12 2.32
N GLY A 123 13.52 -0.14 2.83
CA GLY A 123 12.70 1.04 2.99
C GLY A 123 11.99 1.09 4.34
N ALA A 124 11.81 2.30 4.83
CA ALA A 124 10.98 2.57 5.99
C ALA A 124 10.17 3.84 5.75
N GLY A 125 8.96 3.90 6.27
CA GLY A 125 8.09 5.04 6.01
C GLY A 125 6.77 4.99 6.74
N VAL A 126 5.83 5.77 6.22
CA VAL A 126 4.52 5.99 6.81
C VAL A 126 3.42 5.65 5.82
N ASN A 127 2.34 5.13 6.35
CA ASN A 127 1.12 4.82 5.62
C ASN A 127 -0.02 5.66 6.18
N TYR A 128 -0.83 6.22 5.30
CA TYR A 128 -2.11 6.84 5.65
C TYR A 128 -3.22 6.15 4.86
N THR A 129 -4.05 5.39 5.56
CA THR A 129 -5.15 4.63 4.94
C THR A 129 -6.48 5.31 5.19
N THR A 130 -7.25 5.55 4.13
CA THR A 130 -8.64 5.98 4.25
C THR A 130 -9.58 4.80 4.02
N MET A 131 -10.59 4.67 4.89
CA MET A 131 -11.62 3.65 4.80
C MET A 131 -12.93 4.26 4.33
N SER A 132 -13.61 3.56 3.42
CA SER A 132 -14.82 4.05 2.79
C SER A 132 -15.79 2.91 2.43
N LYS A 133 -17.02 3.25 2.11
CA LYS A 133 -18.07 2.27 1.72
C LYS A 133 -18.16 1.11 2.71
N VAL A 134 -18.16 1.47 4.00
CA VAL A 134 -18.29 0.51 5.10
C VAL A 134 -19.75 0.05 5.15
N ASP A 135 -19.96 -1.26 5.01
CA ASP A 135 -21.26 -1.91 5.14
C ASP A 135 -21.05 -3.17 6.00
N LEU A 136 -21.20 -3.01 7.29
CA LEU A 136 -21.08 -4.07 8.28
C LEU A 136 -22.41 -4.28 8.97
N LEU A 137 -22.81 -5.54 9.13
CA LEU A 137 -24.06 -5.94 9.83
C LEU A 137 -25.31 -5.23 9.28
N GLY A 138 -25.37 -5.07 7.93
CA GLY A 138 -26.47 -4.37 7.26
C GLY A 138 -26.57 -2.89 7.65
N GLY A 139 -25.45 -2.20 7.77
CA GLY A 139 -25.37 -0.78 8.09
C GLY A 139 -25.39 -0.43 9.58
N LYS A 140 -25.49 -1.43 10.49
CA LYS A 140 -25.46 -1.21 11.95
C LYS A 140 -24.03 -1.13 12.50
N GLY A 141 -23.04 -1.61 11.73
CA GLY A 141 -21.61 -1.57 12.08
C GLY A 141 -20.86 -0.50 11.28
N GLY A 142 -19.79 0.04 11.86
CA GLY A 142 -18.90 1.03 11.27
C GLY A 142 -17.43 0.72 11.53
N LEU A 143 -16.56 1.40 10.79
CA LEU A 143 -15.11 1.42 10.99
C LEU A 143 -14.66 2.86 11.18
N GLU A 144 -13.57 3.05 11.93
CA GLU A 144 -12.84 4.30 11.91
C GLU A 144 -12.41 4.63 10.47
N HIS A 145 -12.59 5.89 10.05
CA HIS A 145 -12.41 6.28 8.65
C HIS A 145 -10.95 6.33 8.21
N ASP A 146 -10.03 6.55 9.13
CA ASP A 146 -8.63 6.78 8.84
C ASP A 146 -7.74 5.88 9.70
N SER A 147 -6.58 5.50 9.16
CA SER A 147 -5.52 4.81 9.89
C SER A 147 -4.18 5.39 9.50
N PHE A 148 -3.37 5.75 10.48
CA PHE A 148 -1.98 6.13 10.28
C PHE A 148 -1.08 5.05 10.88
N GLY A 149 -0.07 4.62 10.11
CA GLY A 149 0.82 3.54 10.53
C GLY A 149 2.21 3.63 9.93
N LEU A 150 3.07 2.74 10.37
CA LEU A 150 4.43 2.59 9.84
C LEU A 150 4.44 1.55 8.72
N ALA A 151 5.42 1.69 7.82
CA ALA A 151 5.70 0.73 6.78
C ALA A 151 7.20 0.38 6.77
N LEU A 152 7.49 -0.91 6.58
CA LEU A 152 8.83 -1.43 6.34
C LEU A 152 8.83 -2.17 5.01
N GLN A 153 9.94 -2.08 4.28
CA GLN A 153 10.09 -2.62 2.94
C GLN A 153 11.45 -3.24 2.76
N ALA A 154 11.51 -4.33 2.02
CA ALA A 154 12.73 -4.91 1.48
C ALA A 154 12.45 -5.40 0.06
N GLY A 155 13.36 -5.11 -0.86
CA GLY A 155 13.17 -5.52 -2.25
C GLY A 155 14.47 -5.59 -3.02
N VAL A 156 14.34 -6.02 -4.27
CA VAL A 156 15.45 -6.09 -5.22
C VAL A 156 14.95 -5.74 -6.62
N ASP A 157 15.69 -4.88 -7.31
CA ASP A 157 15.55 -4.67 -8.75
C ASP A 157 16.61 -5.50 -9.48
N TYR A 158 16.22 -6.31 -10.43
CA TYR A 158 17.10 -6.97 -11.38
C TYR A 158 17.15 -6.13 -12.66
N ALA A 159 18.27 -5.45 -12.89
CA ALA A 159 18.46 -4.61 -14.06
C ALA A 159 18.56 -5.47 -15.34
N ILE A 160 17.61 -5.31 -16.24
CA ILE A 160 17.62 -5.95 -17.57
C ILE A 160 18.55 -5.14 -18.48
N ASP A 161 18.40 -3.83 -18.44
CA ASP A 161 19.22 -2.85 -19.13
C ASP A 161 19.36 -1.56 -18.30
N LYS A 162 19.78 -0.44 -18.91
CA LYS A 162 19.94 0.85 -18.21
C LYS A 162 18.62 1.46 -17.75
N LYS A 163 17.49 1.06 -18.34
CA LYS A 163 16.18 1.65 -18.07
C LYS A 163 15.18 0.67 -17.45
N TRP A 164 15.21 -0.60 -17.84
CA TRP A 164 14.24 -1.59 -17.43
C TRP A 164 14.77 -2.51 -16.33
N SER A 165 13.95 -2.80 -15.37
CA SER A 165 14.23 -3.78 -14.32
C SER A 165 13.02 -4.68 -14.05
N LEU A 166 13.29 -5.90 -13.57
CA LEU A 166 12.32 -6.70 -12.85
C LEU A 166 12.43 -6.38 -11.38
N ASN A 167 11.30 -6.29 -10.70
CA ASN A 167 11.26 -5.97 -9.28
C ASN A 167 10.59 -7.09 -8.48
N PHE A 168 11.18 -7.42 -7.33
CA PHE A 168 10.57 -8.21 -6.27
C PHE A 168 10.59 -7.37 -4.99
N ASP A 169 9.46 -7.34 -4.29
CA ASP A 169 9.24 -6.46 -3.15
C ASP A 169 8.43 -7.13 -2.05
N VAL A 170 8.80 -6.92 -0.81
CA VAL A 170 8.07 -7.33 0.38
C VAL A 170 7.88 -6.11 1.27
N LYS A 171 6.63 -5.82 1.62
CA LYS A 171 6.25 -4.73 2.53
C LYS A 171 5.44 -5.24 3.70
N LYS A 172 5.72 -4.72 4.88
CA LYS A 172 4.87 -4.84 6.05
C LYS A 172 4.33 -3.46 6.39
N VAL A 173 3.00 -3.34 6.41
CA VAL A 173 2.33 -2.05 6.64
C VAL A 173 1.41 -2.18 7.86
N GLN A 174 1.41 -1.17 8.74
CA GLN A 174 0.47 -1.11 9.86
C GLN A 174 -0.81 -0.39 9.42
N ILE A 175 -1.93 -1.13 9.45
CA ILE A 175 -3.26 -0.60 9.14
C ILE A 175 -4.23 -1.14 10.18
N ARG A 176 -4.78 -0.26 11.01
CA ARG A 176 -5.66 -0.64 12.12
C ARG A 176 -6.88 0.27 12.14
N SER A 177 -8.04 -0.29 12.48
CA SER A 177 -9.29 0.46 12.55
C SER A 177 -10.13 0.00 13.72
N ASP A 178 -10.71 0.95 14.42
CA ASP A 178 -11.71 0.68 15.45
C ASP A 178 -13.03 0.28 14.80
N VAL A 179 -13.66 -0.75 15.36
CA VAL A 179 -14.94 -1.30 14.92
C VAL A 179 -16.04 -0.80 15.85
N PHE A 180 -17.09 -0.25 15.28
CA PHE A 180 -18.24 0.31 16.01
C PHE A 180 -19.51 -0.48 15.70
N ILE A 181 -20.37 -0.64 16.71
CA ILE A 181 -21.77 -1.12 16.55
C ILE A 181 -22.65 -0.12 17.27
N SER A 182 -23.65 0.42 16.55
CA SER A 182 -24.56 1.45 17.09
C SER A 182 -23.83 2.62 17.76
N GLY A 183 -22.69 3.03 17.21
CA GLY A 183 -21.88 4.14 17.72
C GLY A 183 -20.93 3.80 18.86
N ALA A 184 -21.00 2.61 19.45
CA ALA A 184 -20.09 2.16 20.50
C ALA A 184 -18.90 1.38 19.89
N LYS A 185 -17.68 1.69 20.33
CA LYS A 185 -16.50 0.89 19.95
C LYS A 185 -16.61 -0.50 20.59
N VAL A 186 -16.52 -1.53 19.76
CA VAL A 186 -16.64 -2.93 20.20
C VAL A 186 -15.39 -3.76 19.97
N SER A 187 -14.49 -3.35 19.07
CA SER A 187 -13.23 -4.06 18.81
C SER A 187 -12.26 -3.14 18.05
N ARG A 188 -11.05 -3.64 17.80
CA ARG A 188 -10.10 -3.06 16.85
C ARG A 188 -9.60 -4.16 15.92
N VAL A 189 -9.81 -4.00 14.64
CA VAL A 189 -9.26 -4.88 13.61
C VAL A 189 -7.86 -4.42 13.20
N LYS A 190 -6.93 -5.37 13.10
CA LYS A 190 -5.54 -5.15 12.68
C LYS A 190 -5.36 -5.83 11.32
N VAL A 191 -5.53 -5.06 10.26
CA VAL A 191 -5.30 -5.55 8.89
C VAL A 191 -3.82 -5.87 8.70
N ASP A 192 -2.95 -4.97 9.18
CA ASP A 192 -1.48 -5.09 9.26
C ASP A 192 -0.89 -6.02 8.17
N PRO A 193 -1.13 -5.76 6.86
CA PRO A 193 -0.83 -6.73 5.81
C PRO A 193 0.67 -6.96 5.62
N LEU A 194 1.02 -8.21 5.30
CA LEU A 194 2.25 -8.55 4.59
C LEU A 194 1.96 -8.53 3.09
N MET A 195 2.70 -7.75 2.35
CA MET A 195 2.50 -7.55 0.92
C MET A 195 3.72 -8.10 0.18
N VAL A 196 3.49 -9.01 -0.77
CA VAL A 196 4.54 -9.57 -1.63
C VAL A 196 4.22 -9.21 -3.07
N GLY A 197 5.13 -8.53 -3.73
CA GLY A 197 4.94 -7.97 -5.05
C GLY A 197 6.00 -8.41 -6.05
N VAL A 198 5.57 -8.57 -7.29
CA VAL A 198 6.46 -8.73 -8.46
C VAL A 198 6.03 -7.75 -9.54
N GLY A 199 6.98 -7.21 -10.27
CA GLY A 199 6.66 -6.22 -11.28
C GLY A 199 7.82 -5.81 -12.15
N VAL A 200 7.61 -4.71 -12.87
CA VAL A 200 8.60 -4.09 -13.75
C VAL A 200 8.82 -2.65 -13.34
N GLY A 201 10.07 -2.21 -13.46
CA GLY A 201 10.49 -0.83 -13.24
C GLY A 201 11.03 -0.21 -14.53
N TYR A 202 10.82 1.10 -14.66
CA TYR A 202 11.37 1.91 -15.73
C TYR A 202 12.03 3.14 -15.16
N ARG A 203 13.30 3.33 -15.48
CA ARG A 203 14.09 4.52 -15.14
C ARG A 203 14.19 5.41 -16.38
N PHE A 204 13.86 6.68 -16.21
CA PHE A 204 13.82 7.62 -17.33
C PHE A 204 15.22 8.10 -17.73
#